data_c609bc34771fa45a2be842d06df6ac7a
#
_entry.id   c609bc34771fa45a2be842d06df6ac7a
#
_cell.length_a   1.000
_cell.length_b   1.000
_cell.length_c   1.000
_cell.angle_alpha   90.00
_cell.angle_beta   90.00
_cell.angle_gamma   90.00
#
_symmetry.space_group_name_H-M   'P 1'
#
loop_
_entity.id
_entity.type
_entity.pdbx_description
1 polymer ?
#
loop_
_entity_poly.entity_id
_entity_poly.type
_entity_poly.pdbx_seq_one_letter_code
_entity_poly.pdbx_strand_id
1 'polypeptide(L)'
;MAAGKIVRAGRIVDQIRRSEAKRIKVAVSDIDGVLRGKYLHKDKFLSAVESGFGFCNVVLGWDMNDACYDNTTWTGWHTGFPDATVQIDLASHRRVPWDDNVPFFLGDFVEPSGAANPVCPRQACKRVLARAGKAGFKVLAGFEYEWFNFRETPQSLAAKGYVRPEPITPGMFGYSLIRASQNQPFFKALMEEMLAFRVPIEGLHTETGPGVYEAAIVYCE
;
A
#
# COMPACT_ATOMS: atom_id res chain seq x y z
N MET A 1 3.26 -26.91 4.24
CA MET A 1 3.04 -25.46 3.90
C MET A 1 4.37 -24.70 3.72
N ALA A 2 5.42 -24.90 4.49
CA ALA A 2 6.70 -24.17 4.33
C ALA A 2 7.42 -24.45 3.01
N ALA A 3 7.53 -25.69 2.57
CA ALA A 3 8.22 -26.05 1.32
C ALA A 3 7.61 -25.41 0.08
N GLY A 4 6.27 -25.33 -0.02
CA GLY A 4 5.59 -24.67 -1.12
C GLY A 4 5.83 -23.16 -1.18
N LYS A 5 5.95 -22.49 -0.01
CA LYS A 5 6.29 -21.05 0.05
C LYS A 5 7.73 -20.78 -0.42
N ILE A 6 8.68 -21.63 -0.03
CA ILE A 6 10.10 -21.52 -0.45
C ILE A 6 10.23 -21.70 -1.96
N VAL A 7 9.59 -22.71 -2.54
CA VAL A 7 9.60 -22.94 -4.00
C VAL A 7 8.99 -21.78 -4.75
N ARG A 8 7.89 -21.19 -4.26
CA ARG A 8 7.26 -20.01 -4.86
C ARG A 8 8.16 -18.78 -4.79
N ALA A 9 8.81 -18.54 -3.64
CA ALA A 9 9.74 -17.44 -3.45
C ALA A 9 10.92 -17.52 -4.45
N GLY A 10 11.56 -18.68 -4.59
CA GLY A 10 12.65 -18.91 -5.54
C GLY A 10 12.21 -18.62 -6.99
N ARG A 11 11.01 -19.07 -7.39
CA ARG A 11 10.46 -18.79 -8.73
C ARG A 11 10.28 -17.30 -9.00
N ILE A 12 9.83 -16.52 -8.01
CA ILE A 12 9.64 -15.06 -8.14
C ILE A 12 10.99 -14.38 -8.33
N VAL A 13 12.01 -14.72 -7.55
CA VAL A 13 13.36 -14.17 -7.68
C VAL A 13 13.94 -14.47 -9.06
N ASP A 14 13.81 -15.71 -9.53
CA ASP A 14 14.28 -16.11 -10.88
C ASP A 14 13.51 -15.38 -11.98
N GLN A 15 12.20 -15.19 -11.83
CA GLN A 15 11.39 -14.40 -12.74
C GLN A 15 11.88 -12.95 -12.82
N ILE A 16 12.15 -12.31 -11.68
CA ILE A 16 12.69 -10.95 -11.65
C ILE A 16 14.08 -10.89 -12.29
N ARG A 17 14.97 -11.85 -11.96
CA ARG A 17 16.32 -11.92 -12.52
C ARG A 17 16.31 -11.99 -14.05
N ARG A 18 15.41 -12.78 -14.63
CA ARG A 18 15.27 -12.97 -16.09
C ARG A 18 14.46 -11.89 -16.79
N SER A 19 13.74 -11.05 -16.04
CA SER A 19 12.90 -9.98 -16.62
C SER A 19 13.73 -8.83 -17.15
N GLU A 20 13.15 -8.06 -18.07
CA GLU A 20 13.71 -6.79 -18.58
C GLU A 20 13.52 -5.63 -17.60
N ALA A 21 12.85 -5.85 -16.46
CA ALA A 21 12.64 -4.81 -15.47
C ALA A 21 13.96 -4.29 -14.92
N LYS A 22 14.21 -3.00 -15.07
CA LYS A 22 15.41 -2.32 -14.53
C LYS A 22 15.18 -1.79 -13.12
N ARG A 23 13.92 -1.57 -12.74
CA ARG A 23 13.48 -1.02 -11.45
C ARG A 23 12.41 -1.89 -10.83
N ILE A 24 12.44 -2.00 -9.53
CA ILE A 24 11.45 -2.72 -8.72
C ILE A 24 10.94 -1.76 -7.65
N LYS A 25 9.63 -1.66 -7.51
CA LYS A 25 8.99 -0.84 -6.48
C LYS A 25 8.88 -1.65 -5.19
N VAL A 26 9.37 -1.10 -4.08
CA VAL A 26 9.26 -1.72 -2.75
C VAL A 26 8.66 -0.70 -1.80
N ALA A 27 7.66 -1.11 -1.02
CA ALA A 27 7.00 -0.25 -0.06
C ALA A 27 6.89 -0.91 1.32
N VAL A 28 6.90 -0.08 2.34
CA VAL A 28 6.55 -0.40 3.73
C VAL A 28 5.28 0.34 4.11
N SER A 29 4.55 -0.14 5.10
CA SER A 29 3.42 0.60 5.67
C SER A 29 3.93 1.51 6.77
N ASP A 30 3.56 2.80 6.74
CA ASP A 30 3.75 3.70 7.87
C ASP A 30 2.69 3.46 8.97
N ILE A 31 2.70 4.29 10.02
CA ILE A 31 1.81 4.12 11.17
C ILE A 31 0.33 4.32 10.81
N ASP A 32 0.04 5.13 9.80
CA ASP A 32 -1.32 5.43 9.33
C ASP A 32 -1.78 4.49 8.19
N GLY A 33 -0.94 3.52 7.81
CA GLY A 33 -1.23 2.57 6.72
C GLY A 33 -0.87 3.08 5.34
N VAL A 34 -0.29 4.27 5.20
CA VAL A 34 0.18 4.79 3.91
C VAL A 34 1.39 3.99 3.45
N LEU A 35 1.41 3.64 2.17
CA LEU A 35 2.56 2.96 1.58
C LEU A 35 3.69 3.95 1.28
N ARG A 36 4.78 3.82 2.02
CA ARG A 36 6.02 4.57 1.82
C ARG A 36 7.03 3.69 1.11
N GLY A 37 7.68 4.18 0.06
CA GLY A 37 8.52 3.30 -0.71
C GLY A 37 9.53 3.98 -1.61
N LYS A 38 10.25 3.17 -2.34
CA LYS A 38 11.24 3.61 -3.32
C LYS A 38 11.35 2.63 -4.48
N TYR A 39 11.87 3.11 -5.61
CA TYR A 39 12.32 2.25 -6.68
C TYR A 39 13.73 1.79 -6.38
N LEU A 40 13.95 0.48 -6.36
CA LEU A 40 15.28 -0.13 -6.30
C LEU A 40 15.71 -0.53 -7.71
N HIS A 41 16.99 -0.31 -8.03
CA HIS A 41 17.60 -0.97 -9.20
C HIS A 41 17.51 -2.49 -9.02
N LYS A 42 17.36 -3.23 -10.12
CA LYS A 42 17.18 -4.69 -10.08
C LYS A 42 18.25 -5.41 -9.25
N ASP A 43 19.53 -5.06 -9.43
CA ASP A 43 20.62 -5.72 -8.70
C ASP A 43 20.55 -5.42 -7.20
N LYS A 44 20.19 -4.17 -6.82
CA LYS A 44 19.95 -3.82 -5.41
C LYS A 44 18.79 -4.59 -4.82
N PHE A 45 17.71 -4.77 -5.57
CA PHE A 45 16.56 -5.60 -5.14
C PHE A 45 16.98 -7.05 -4.92
N LEU A 46 17.72 -7.65 -5.85
CA LEU A 46 18.18 -9.05 -5.74
C LEU A 46 19.08 -9.25 -4.52
N SER A 47 19.99 -8.32 -4.25
CA SER A 47 20.79 -8.31 -3.02
C SER A 47 19.93 -8.13 -1.76
N ALA A 48 18.95 -7.22 -1.81
CA ALA A 48 18.07 -6.94 -0.67
C ALA A 48 17.12 -8.08 -0.33
N VAL A 49 16.82 -8.97 -1.26
CA VAL A 49 16.05 -10.20 -0.98
C VAL A 49 16.77 -11.09 0.04
N GLU A 50 18.09 -11.13 -0.01
CA GLU A 50 18.92 -11.97 0.88
C GLU A 50 19.22 -11.26 2.20
N SER A 51 19.65 -10.00 2.13
CA SER A 51 20.20 -9.25 3.28
C SER A 51 19.26 -8.19 3.86
N GLY A 52 18.10 -7.95 3.24
CA GLY A 52 17.30 -6.76 3.54
C GLY A 52 17.94 -5.49 3.00
N PHE A 53 17.34 -4.35 3.30
CA PHE A 53 17.88 -3.03 2.94
C PHE A 53 17.49 -1.99 4.00
N GLY A 54 18.28 -0.92 4.08
CA GLY A 54 18.01 0.19 4.99
C GLY A 54 16.85 1.06 4.50
N PHE A 55 15.96 1.39 5.42
CA PHE A 55 14.87 2.33 5.20
C PHE A 55 14.73 3.22 6.43
N CYS A 56 14.69 4.53 6.22
CA CYS A 56 14.57 5.48 7.31
C CYS A 56 13.34 5.16 8.17
N ASN A 57 13.55 4.99 9.45
CA ASN A 57 12.48 4.61 10.38
C ASN A 57 11.54 5.78 10.74
N VAL A 58 11.80 6.98 10.21
CA VAL A 58 10.92 8.15 10.36
C VAL A 58 9.46 7.83 9.98
N VAL A 59 9.25 6.94 9.01
CA VAL A 59 7.91 6.51 8.58
C VAL A 59 7.08 5.84 9.68
N LEU A 60 7.70 5.46 10.78
CA LEU A 60 7.03 4.93 11.97
C LEU A 60 6.90 6.00 13.10
N GLY A 61 7.34 7.23 12.83
CA GLY A 61 7.33 8.35 13.76
C GLY A 61 6.70 9.63 13.21
N TRP A 62 5.99 9.56 12.10
CA TRP A 62 5.24 10.68 11.52
C TRP A 62 3.83 10.26 11.11
N ASP A 63 2.98 11.24 10.83
CA ASP A 63 1.63 11.02 10.32
C ASP A 63 1.59 10.96 8.76
N MET A 64 0.39 10.84 8.21
CA MET A 64 0.18 10.79 6.77
C MET A 64 0.57 12.09 6.03
N ASN A 65 0.72 13.22 6.74
CA ASN A 65 1.17 14.52 6.20
C ASN A 65 2.66 14.77 6.43
N ASP A 66 3.43 13.75 6.84
CA ASP A 66 4.86 13.83 7.17
C ASP A 66 5.17 14.71 8.40
N ALA A 67 4.17 14.98 9.25
CA ALA A 67 4.38 15.67 10.51
C ALA A 67 4.92 14.68 11.55
N CYS A 68 6.15 14.92 12.03
CA CYS A 68 6.77 14.06 13.03
C CYS A 68 6.06 14.21 14.38
N TYR A 69 5.77 13.08 15.02
CA TYR A 69 5.29 13.07 16.40
C TYR A 69 6.42 13.48 17.35
N ASP A 70 6.09 14.25 18.38
CA ASP A 70 7.03 14.75 19.40
C ASP A 70 7.04 13.90 20.68
N ASN A 71 6.08 13.00 20.83
CA ASN A 71 5.86 12.15 22.02
C ASN A 71 6.24 10.68 21.81
N THR A 72 6.98 10.34 20.77
CA THR A 72 7.42 8.98 20.46
C THR A 72 8.65 8.57 21.28
N THR A 73 8.75 7.27 21.58
CA THR A 73 9.89 6.70 22.32
C THR A 73 10.78 5.82 21.45
N TRP A 74 10.23 5.19 20.39
CA TRP A 74 10.99 4.24 19.55
C TRP A 74 11.78 4.95 18.44
N THR A 75 11.20 5.96 17.80
CA THR A 75 11.87 6.79 16.78
C THR A 75 11.39 8.23 16.89
N GLY A 76 12.26 9.19 16.64
CA GLY A 76 11.96 10.61 16.77
C GLY A 76 13.23 11.46 16.64
N TRP A 77 13.12 12.75 16.87
CA TRP A 77 14.25 13.68 16.86
C TRP A 77 15.39 13.25 17.81
N HIS A 78 15.05 12.61 18.92
CA HIS A 78 16.01 12.11 19.92
C HIS A 78 16.84 10.93 19.40
N THR A 79 16.38 10.20 18.38
CA THR A 79 17.12 9.09 17.75
C THR A 79 17.83 9.49 16.48
N GLY A 80 17.52 10.66 15.90
CA GLY A 80 18.03 11.10 14.60
C GLY A 80 17.48 10.27 13.42
N PHE A 81 16.39 9.55 13.61
CA PHE A 81 15.70 8.76 12.55
C PHE A 81 16.63 7.85 11.74
N PRO A 82 17.34 6.92 12.35
CA PRO A 82 18.27 6.05 11.63
C PRO A 82 17.54 5.13 10.66
N ASP A 83 18.28 4.58 9.70
CA ASP A 83 17.78 3.48 8.89
C ASP A 83 17.54 2.23 9.79
N ALA A 84 16.40 1.62 9.60
CA ALA A 84 16.09 0.27 10.12
C ALA A 84 16.07 -0.73 8.97
N THR A 85 16.34 -1.99 9.27
CA THR A 85 16.34 -3.05 8.25
C THR A 85 14.92 -3.38 7.82
N VAL A 86 14.70 -3.42 6.52
CA VAL A 86 13.46 -3.90 5.89
C VAL A 86 13.75 -5.21 5.18
N GLN A 87 12.96 -6.24 5.49
CA GLN A 87 12.96 -7.52 4.80
C GLN A 87 11.84 -7.56 3.77
N ILE A 88 12.16 -7.94 2.53
CA ILE A 88 11.20 -8.00 1.43
C ILE A 88 10.31 -9.23 1.57
N ASP A 89 8.99 -9.03 1.51
CA ASP A 89 8.01 -10.13 1.48
C ASP A 89 7.75 -10.56 0.03
N LEU A 90 8.41 -11.60 -0.42
CA LEU A 90 8.26 -12.13 -1.78
C LEU A 90 6.83 -12.62 -2.09
N ALA A 91 6.05 -13.01 -1.06
CA ALA A 91 4.67 -13.44 -1.25
C ALA A 91 3.73 -12.29 -1.65
N SER A 92 4.13 -11.05 -1.38
CA SER A 92 3.38 -9.84 -1.73
C SER A 92 3.54 -9.42 -3.20
N HIS A 93 4.36 -10.12 -3.99
CA HIS A 93 4.62 -9.77 -5.38
C HIS A 93 3.36 -9.46 -6.18
N ARG A 94 3.35 -8.28 -6.80
CA ARG A 94 2.36 -7.82 -7.78
C ARG A 94 3.07 -7.12 -8.94
N ARG A 95 2.31 -6.79 -9.99
CA ARG A 95 2.72 -5.84 -11.04
C ARG A 95 1.78 -4.65 -10.96
N VAL A 96 2.31 -3.44 -11.11
CA VAL A 96 1.53 -2.20 -11.05
C VAL A 96 1.07 -1.83 -12.46
N PRO A 97 -0.21 -2.06 -12.83
CA PRO A 97 -0.65 -1.90 -14.22
C PRO A 97 -0.51 -0.46 -14.72
N TRP A 98 -0.81 0.52 -13.88
CA TRP A 98 -0.71 1.96 -14.17
C TRP A 98 0.71 2.54 -14.09
N ASP A 99 1.75 1.70 -13.86
CA ASP A 99 3.16 2.08 -13.82
C ASP A 99 3.99 1.06 -14.59
N ASP A 100 3.72 0.93 -15.89
CA ASP A 100 4.42 0.05 -16.84
C ASP A 100 4.57 -1.41 -16.36
N ASN A 101 3.61 -1.90 -15.60
CA ASN A 101 3.68 -3.23 -14.99
C ASN A 101 4.95 -3.47 -14.15
N VAL A 102 5.49 -2.42 -13.54
CA VAL A 102 6.67 -2.55 -12.67
C VAL A 102 6.42 -3.57 -11.57
N PRO A 103 7.38 -4.47 -11.28
CA PRO A 103 7.26 -5.38 -10.16
C PRO A 103 7.18 -4.60 -8.84
N PHE A 104 6.25 -5.00 -7.98
CA PHE A 104 5.96 -4.37 -6.69
C PHE A 104 6.01 -5.40 -5.56
N PHE A 105 6.60 -5.01 -4.45
CA PHE A 105 6.69 -5.81 -3.23
C PHE A 105 6.44 -4.96 -1.99
N LEU A 106 5.90 -5.61 -0.95
CA LEU A 106 5.87 -5.05 0.39
C LEU A 106 7.08 -5.54 1.18
N GLY A 107 7.53 -4.71 2.11
CA GLY A 107 8.57 -5.04 3.07
C GLY A 107 8.08 -4.86 4.50
N ASP A 108 8.74 -5.53 5.42
CA ASP A 108 8.50 -5.44 6.85
C ASP A 108 9.76 -4.95 7.56
N PHE A 109 9.62 -4.01 8.48
CA PHE A 109 10.71 -3.68 9.38
C PHE A 109 11.02 -4.87 10.31
N VAL A 110 12.30 -5.14 10.46
CA VAL A 110 12.80 -6.18 11.34
C VAL A 110 13.89 -5.63 12.27
N GLU A 111 14.03 -6.26 13.45
CA GLU A 111 15.12 -5.97 14.36
C GLU A 111 16.44 -6.54 13.82
N PRO A 112 17.60 -6.05 14.30
CA PRO A 112 18.91 -6.60 13.90
C PRO A 112 19.05 -8.11 14.09
N SER A 113 18.31 -8.68 15.02
CA SER A 113 18.22 -10.14 15.25
C SER A 113 17.40 -10.89 14.20
N GLY A 114 16.74 -10.19 13.29
CA GLY A 114 15.74 -10.74 12.36
C GLY A 114 14.35 -10.93 12.98
N ALA A 115 14.16 -10.57 14.24
CA ALA A 115 12.85 -10.62 14.89
C ALA A 115 11.91 -9.53 14.31
N ALA A 116 10.61 -9.75 14.50
CA ALA A 116 9.60 -8.76 14.08
C ALA A 116 9.79 -7.45 14.85
N ASN A 117 9.86 -6.34 14.12
CA ASN A 117 9.91 -5.03 14.74
C ASN A 117 8.59 -4.75 15.49
N PRO A 118 8.64 -4.28 16.76
CA PRO A 118 7.46 -4.14 17.61
C PRO A 118 6.46 -3.09 17.12
N VAL A 119 6.93 -2.02 16.48
CA VAL A 119 6.10 -0.89 16.04
C VAL A 119 5.71 -0.97 14.55
N CYS A 120 6.21 -1.95 13.81
CA CYS A 120 5.82 -2.15 12.41
C CYS A 120 4.34 -2.60 12.30
N PRO A 121 3.44 -1.80 11.68
CA PRO A 121 2.01 -2.13 11.63
C PRO A 121 1.72 -3.47 10.95
N ARG A 122 2.40 -3.74 9.84
CA ARG A 122 2.22 -5.00 9.10
C ARG A 122 2.70 -6.21 9.91
N GLN A 123 3.76 -6.08 10.69
CA GLN A 123 4.20 -7.13 11.64
C GLN A 123 3.21 -7.29 12.79
N ALA A 124 2.60 -6.22 13.27
CA ALA A 124 1.54 -6.29 14.28
C ALA A 124 0.35 -7.10 13.76
N CYS A 125 -0.13 -6.81 12.55
CA CYS A 125 -1.19 -7.56 11.89
C CYS A 125 -0.83 -9.06 11.78
N LYS A 126 0.35 -9.39 11.28
CA LYS A 126 0.84 -10.79 11.18
C LYS A 126 0.84 -11.50 12.55
N ARG A 127 1.25 -10.82 13.63
CA ARG A 127 1.23 -11.38 14.99
C ARG A 127 -0.19 -11.68 15.46
N VAL A 128 -1.13 -10.76 15.22
CA VAL A 128 -2.55 -10.93 15.61
C VAL A 128 -3.18 -12.10 14.86
N LEU A 129 -2.98 -12.15 13.52
CA LEU A 129 -3.47 -13.25 12.69
C LEU A 129 -2.91 -14.60 13.12
N ALA A 130 -1.62 -14.66 13.46
CA ALA A 130 -1.01 -15.88 13.97
C ALA A 130 -1.61 -16.31 15.32
N ARG A 131 -1.94 -15.38 16.22
CA ARG A 131 -2.63 -15.65 17.49
C ARG A 131 -4.05 -16.17 17.25
N ALA A 132 -4.81 -15.53 16.35
CA ALA A 132 -6.14 -16.00 15.99
C ALA A 132 -6.11 -17.44 15.45
N GLY A 133 -5.17 -17.75 14.53
CA GLY A 133 -5.00 -19.10 14.00
C GLY A 133 -4.64 -20.13 15.07
N LYS A 134 -3.77 -19.77 16.05
CA LYS A 134 -3.47 -20.65 17.20
C LYS A 134 -4.68 -20.88 18.10
N ALA A 135 -5.59 -19.92 18.19
CA ALA A 135 -6.84 -20.04 18.93
C ALA A 135 -7.96 -20.76 18.16
N GLY A 136 -7.68 -21.24 16.94
CA GLY A 136 -8.64 -21.99 16.11
C GLY A 136 -9.53 -21.11 15.22
N PHE A 137 -9.27 -19.80 15.14
CA PHE A 137 -10.05 -18.90 14.30
C PHE A 137 -9.40 -18.71 12.92
N LYS A 138 -10.26 -18.73 11.89
CA LYS A 138 -9.94 -18.28 10.55
C LYS A 138 -10.45 -16.84 10.40
N VAL A 139 -9.57 -15.91 10.11
CA VAL A 139 -9.94 -14.49 9.95
C VAL A 139 -10.20 -14.19 8.48
N LEU A 140 -11.34 -13.60 8.20
CA LEU A 140 -11.69 -13.01 6.91
C LEU A 140 -11.91 -11.51 7.11
N ALA A 141 -11.42 -10.70 6.20
CA ALA A 141 -11.61 -9.26 6.22
C ALA A 141 -12.03 -8.75 4.84
N GLY A 142 -13.01 -7.89 4.80
CA GLY A 142 -13.39 -7.05 3.67
C GLY A 142 -13.16 -5.59 4.04
N PHE A 143 -12.98 -4.75 3.04
CA PHE A 143 -12.78 -3.33 3.24
C PHE A 143 -13.73 -2.56 2.34
N GLU A 144 -14.28 -1.49 2.87
CA GLU A 144 -14.99 -0.46 2.14
C GLU A 144 -14.14 0.80 2.19
N TYR A 145 -13.82 1.33 1.02
CA TYR A 145 -13.02 2.53 0.87
C TYR A 145 -13.90 3.64 0.35
N GLU A 146 -14.01 4.73 1.09
CA GLU A 146 -14.64 5.96 0.66
C GLU A 146 -13.59 7.05 0.48
N TRP A 147 -13.69 7.79 -0.64
CA TRP A 147 -12.73 8.87 -0.90
C TRP A 147 -13.34 9.97 -1.76
N PHE A 148 -12.80 11.16 -1.62
CA PHE A 148 -13.17 12.31 -2.45
C PHE A 148 -12.35 12.36 -3.73
N ASN A 149 -13.01 12.73 -4.84
CA ASN A 149 -12.36 12.94 -6.13
C ASN A 149 -12.57 14.39 -6.57
N PHE A 150 -11.49 15.03 -6.96
CA PHE A 150 -11.48 16.43 -7.39
C PHE A 150 -10.88 16.58 -8.78
N ARG A 151 -11.40 17.53 -9.58
CA ARG A 151 -10.83 17.95 -10.86
C ARG A 151 -9.70 18.97 -10.61
N GLU A 152 -8.71 18.55 -9.83
CA GLU A 152 -7.61 19.41 -9.42
C GLU A 152 -6.26 18.77 -9.76
N THR A 153 -5.30 19.65 -10.00
CA THR A 153 -3.88 19.27 -9.94
C THR A 153 -3.29 19.84 -8.65
N PRO A 154 -2.10 19.37 -8.19
CA PRO A 154 -1.42 20.00 -7.06
C PRO A 154 -1.23 21.51 -7.25
N GLN A 155 -0.97 21.96 -8.50
CA GLN A 155 -0.77 23.36 -8.84
C GLN A 155 -2.09 24.15 -8.79
N SER A 156 -3.19 23.62 -9.35
CA SER A 156 -4.48 24.32 -9.33
C SER A 156 -5.01 24.46 -7.90
N LEU A 157 -4.83 23.41 -7.08
CA LEU A 157 -5.26 23.43 -5.69
C LEU A 157 -4.41 24.42 -4.84
N ALA A 158 -3.10 24.45 -5.05
CA ALA A 158 -2.22 25.42 -4.42
C ALA A 158 -2.58 26.87 -4.81
N ALA A 159 -2.89 27.12 -6.08
CA ALA A 159 -3.33 28.45 -6.56
C ALA A 159 -4.65 28.90 -5.89
N LYS A 160 -5.50 27.96 -5.48
CA LYS A 160 -6.73 28.22 -4.70
C LYS A 160 -6.49 28.31 -3.18
N GLY A 161 -5.22 28.22 -2.72
CA GLY A 161 -4.89 28.20 -1.30
C GLY A 161 -5.45 26.97 -0.57
N TYR A 162 -5.59 25.85 -1.27
CA TYR A 162 -6.14 24.57 -0.77
C TYR A 162 -7.60 24.67 -0.28
N VAL A 163 -8.36 25.61 -0.85
CA VAL A 163 -9.79 25.78 -0.52
C VAL A 163 -10.65 25.58 -1.77
N ARG A 164 -11.89 25.17 -1.56
CA ARG A 164 -12.91 25.02 -2.62
C ARG A 164 -12.42 24.15 -3.79
N PRO A 165 -11.93 22.93 -3.54
CA PRO A 165 -11.61 22.03 -4.63
C PRO A 165 -12.86 21.72 -5.46
N GLU A 166 -12.71 21.61 -6.78
CA GLU A 166 -13.80 21.27 -7.68
C GLU A 166 -14.06 19.76 -7.63
N PRO A 167 -15.23 19.28 -7.13
CA PRO A 167 -15.51 17.85 -7.10
C PRO A 167 -15.75 17.32 -8.51
N ILE A 168 -15.39 16.04 -8.74
CA ILE A 168 -15.60 15.37 -10.04
C ILE A 168 -17.10 15.26 -10.37
N THR A 169 -17.96 15.15 -9.36
CA THR A 169 -19.42 15.21 -9.44
C THR A 169 -19.94 16.23 -8.43
N PRO A 170 -20.64 17.28 -8.85
CA PRO A 170 -21.22 18.25 -7.91
C PRO A 170 -22.46 17.66 -7.21
N GLY A 171 -22.71 18.10 -5.99
CA GLY A 171 -23.88 17.74 -5.20
C GLY A 171 -23.76 16.35 -4.56
N MET A 172 -24.82 15.96 -3.82
CA MET A 172 -24.91 14.71 -3.08
C MET A 172 -25.78 13.73 -3.85
N PHE A 173 -25.19 12.79 -4.57
CA PHE A 173 -25.88 11.83 -5.42
C PHE A 173 -25.35 10.41 -5.18
N GLY A 174 -25.57 9.89 -3.98
CA GLY A 174 -25.24 8.51 -3.62
C GLY A 174 -25.96 7.53 -4.56
N TYR A 175 -25.26 6.46 -4.95
CA TYR A 175 -25.74 5.39 -5.83
C TYR A 175 -26.26 5.83 -7.20
N SER A 176 -25.88 7.04 -7.67
CA SER A 176 -26.37 7.57 -8.94
C SER A 176 -25.66 6.96 -10.15
N LEU A 177 -26.31 6.07 -10.86
CA LEU A 177 -25.80 5.49 -12.11
C LEU A 177 -25.56 6.56 -13.18
N ILE A 178 -26.38 7.63 -13.23
CA ILE A 178 -26.18 8.73 -14.16
C ILE A 178 -24.87 9.45 -13.87
N ARG A 179 -24.58 9.75 -12.60
CA ARG A 179 -23.33 10.39 -12.19
C ARG A 179 -22.10 9.50 -12.43
N ALA A 180 -22.22 8.21 -12.13
CA ALA A 180 -21.20 7.24 -12.44
C ALA A 180 -20.91 7.20 -13.96
N SER A 181 -21.97 7.15 -14.78
CA SER A 181 -21.85 7.10 -16.24
C SER A 181 -21.21 8.35 -16.84
N GLN A 182 -21.40 9.52 -16.23
CA GLN A 182 -20.73 10.77 -16.66
C GLN A 182 -19.20 10.71 -16.48
N ASN A 183 -18.72 9.84 -15.58
CA ASN A 183 -17.30 9.61 -15.33
C ASN A 183 -16.89 8.17 -15.68
N GLN A 184 -17.57 7.57 -16.66
CA GLN A 184 -17.37 6.18 -17.08
C GLN A 184 -15.90 5.80 -17.33
N PRO A 185 -15.05 6.62 -17.99
CA PRO A 185 -13.64 6.24 -18.18
C PRO A 185 -12.88 6.02 -16.87
N PHE A 186 -13.17 6.84 -15.84
CA PHE A 186 -12.57 6.69 -14.51
C PHE A 186 -13.07 5.42 -13.81
N PHE A 187 -14.38 5.16 -13.81
CA PHE A 187 -14.96 3.94 -13.25
C PHE A 187 -14.39 2.69 -13.89
N LYS A 188 -14.32 2.67 -15.23
CA LYS A 188 -13.76 1.56 -15.99
C LYS A 188 -12.29 1.33 -15.63
N ALA A 189 -11.47 2.39 -15.68
CA ALA A 189 -10.05 2.30 -15.36
C ALA A 189 -9.84 1.78 -13.93
N LEU A 190 -10.57 2.30 -12.94
CA LEU A 190 -10.43 1.86 -11.56
C LEU A 190 -10.77 0.37 -11.40
N MET A 191 -11.88 -0.10 -11.97
CA MET A 191 -12.27 -1.51 -11.90
C MET A 191 -11.23 -2.43 -12.57
N GLU A 192 -10.81 -2.09 -13.79
CA GLU A 192 -9.87 -2.92 -14.58
C GLU A 192 -8.47 -2.95 -13.94
N GLU A 193 -7.96 -1.80 -13.50
CA GLU A 193 -6.64 -1.67 -12.89
C GLU A 193 -6.56 -2.36 -11.52
N MET A 194 -7.62 -2.25 -10.69
CA MET A 194 -7.66 -2.94 -9.40
C MET A 194 -7.65 -4.46 -9.59
N LEU A 195 -8.46 -4.98 -10.51
CA LEU A 195 -8.47 -6.42 -10.83
C LEU A 195 -7.11 -6.89 -11.37
N ALA A 196 -6.49 -6.12 -12.26
CA ALA A 196 -5.16 -6.42 -12.80
C ALA A 196 -4.08 -6.38 -11.70
N PHE A 197 -4.20 -5.46 -10.73
CA PHE A 197 -3.36 -5.41 -9.53
C PHE A 197 -3.69 -6.50 -8.51
N ARG A 198 -4.71 -7.32 -8.78
CA ARG A 198 -5.20 -8.41 -7.92
C ARG A 198 -5.79 -7.90 -6.59
N VAL A 199 -6.50 -6.79 -6.65
CA VAL A 199 -7.41 -6.34 -5.60
C VAL A 199 -8.83 -6.73 -6.05
N PRO A 200 -9.51 -7.62 -5.33
CA PRO A 200 -10.80 -8.17 -5.76
C PRO A 200 -11.92 -7.18 -5.44
N ILE A 201 -11.98 -6.07 -6.19
CA ILE A 201 -13.06 -5.11 -6.08
C ILE A 201 -14.38 -5.76 -6.54
N GLU A 202 -15.43 -5.67 -5.74
CA GLU A 202 -16.75 -6.25 -6.05
C GLU A 202 -17.81 -5.19 -6.32
N GLY A 203 -17.63 -3.96 -5.83
CA GLY A 203 -18.56 -2.86 -6.02
C GLY A 203 -17.84 -1.53 -6.11
N LEU A 204 -18.40 -0.62 -6.93
CA LEU A 204 -17.95 0.75 -7.04
C LEU A 204 -19.15 1.64 -7.35
N HIS A 205 -19.40 2.65 -6.56
CA HIS A 205 -20.50 3.58 -6.75
C HIS A 205 -20.16 5.00 -6.27
N THR A 206 -21.01 5.94 -6.65
CA THR A 206 -21.01 7.28 -6.05
C THR A 206 -21.61 7.19 -4.65
N GLU A 207 -21.04 7.94 -3.69
CA GLU A 207 -21.49 7.97 -2.30
C GLU A 207 -21.91 9.38 -1.86
N THR A 208 -22.31 9.50 -0.59
CA THR A 208 -22.88 10.72 -0.02
C THR A 208 -21.82 11.80 0.11
N GLY A 209 -21.89 12.79 -0.77
CA GLY A 209 -20.99 13.94 -0.80
C GLY A 209 -20.53 14.30 -2.20
N PRO A 210 -20.13 15.57 -2.42
CA PRO A 210 -19.64 16.02 -3.73
C PRO A 210 -18.34 15.29 -4.10
N GLY A 211 -18.38 14.47 -5.17
CA GLY A 211 -17.22 13.73 -5.67
C GLY A 211 -16.81 12.51 -4.82
N VAL A 212 -17.64 12.06 -3.88
CA VAL A 212 -17.37 10.88 -3.07
C VAL A 212 -17.72 9.62 -3.84
N TYR A 213 -16.79 8.68 -3.84
CA TYR A 213 -16.95 7.33 -4.37
C TYR A 213 -16.62 6.31 -3.29
N GLU A 214 -17.26 5.17 -3.38
CA GLU A 214 -17.01 4.03 -2.51
C GLU A 214 -16.66 2.80 -3.33
N ALA A 215 -15.69 2.04 -2.84
CA ALA A 215 -15.32 0.74 -3.39
C ALA A 215 -15.36 -0.33 -2.30
N ALA A 216 -16.18 -1.35 -2.51
CA ALA A 216 -16.20 -2.56 -1.69
C ALA A 216 -15.21 -3.59 -2.24
N ILE A 217 -14.42 -4.17 -1.32
CA ILE A 217 -13.43 -5.21 -1.63
C ILE A 217 -13.93 -6.54 -1.07
N VAL A 218 -13.95 -7.57 -1.91
CA VAL A 218 -14.35 -8.94 -1.51
C VAL A 218 -13.57 -9.36 -0.26
N TYR A 219 -14.28 -9.84 0.74
CA TYR A 219 -13.64 -10.36 1.94
C TYR A 219 -12.78 -11.60 1.62
N CYS A 220 -11.59 -11.63 2.16
CA CYS A 220 -10.60 -12.70 1.96
C CYS A 220 -9.72 -12.93 3.20
N GLU A 221 -8.87 -13.98 3.15
CA GLU A 221 -7.87 -14.28 4.19
C GLU A 221 -6.66 -13.34 4.12
#